data_02b9410c7c706617d5b532b8f0d49a7f
#
_entry.id   02b9410c7c706617d5b532b8f0d49a7f
#
_cell.length_a   1.000
_cell.length_b   1.000
_cell.length_c   1.000
_cell.angle_alpha   90.00
_cell.angle_beta   90.00
_cell.angle_gamma   90.00
#
_symmetry.space_group_name_H-M   'P 1'
#
loop_
_entity.id
_entity.type
_entity.pdbx_description
1 polymer ?
#
loop_
_entity_poly.entity_id
_entity_poly.type
_entity_poly.pdbx_seq_one_letter_code
_entity_poly.pdbx_strand_id
1 'polypeptide(L)'
;IVNIISPNGNKKESFELDGEIIDLFEIDSNLIVGSSISGISAYSGGLIWDLELNSGCEIISLCGSDFLVADSSGSLFRLNSNGTLMWKKELGQMTHICSNQDGDISAVALENGDFIIIDSSGDKIIKSEASSDDIETISSMIFRSGDILVVARNSLGMAIDDRPENRIECWSPEKGKIHSCEVDSLVNCITSTEKGVILGCFNGELLELEIQSKKYNQLSKFDYSIKQIFPWKEDILVASWFDIIRLNLEGNIIWSLEHIGIVEKIVPIGESRVAILGDDKKQYIPTPIFIIDPDSEIISNEYNFKEENFNSEYSGALSPEEEQASSMKPLLPPDSNEILEALDEELEIEISSPPIEVDILEDLSKSAKSLNIPPIVDVGEDKTVSSESDGTAVVLLDGSKSYDPDGKIKSWSWENDSGKVVSNNSQVKVKLSQGVHIFYLTVVDDRGASSKAALTVQVL
;
A
#
# COMPACT_ATOMS: atom_id res chain seq x y z
N ILE A 1 4.98 4.19 17.85
CA ILE A 1 4.55 3.55 19.12
C ILE A 1 4.07 2.15 18.81
N VAL A 2 4.59 1.15 19.54
CA VAL A 2 4.12 -0.23 19.52
C VAL A 2 3.21 -0.47 20.73
N ASN A 3 2.02 -1.00 20.50
CA ASN A 3 1.08 -1.34 21.58
C ASN A 3 0.88 -2.86 21.62
N ILE A 4 1.12 -3.47 22.77
CA ILE A 4 0.77 -4.87 23.02
C ILE A 4 -0.63 -4.90 23.64
N ILE A 5 -1.55 -5.56 22.93
CA ILE A 5 -2.96 -5.62 23.28
C ILE A 5 -3.32 -7.06 23.64
N SER A 6 -4.08 -7.26 24.71
CA SER A 6 -4.63 -8.58 25.05
C SER A 6 -5.71 -9.01 24.04
N PRO A 7 -6.02 -10.32 23.93
CA PRO A 7 -7.11 -10.80 23.08
C PRO A 7 -8.49 -10.19 23.36
N ASN A 8 -8.64 -9.54 24.51
CA ASN A 8 -9.87 -8.84 24.92
C ASN A 8 -9.82 -7.33 24.59
N GLY A 9 -8.83 -6.86 23.83
CA GLY A 9 -8.68 -5.46 23.45
C GLY A 9 -8.02 -4.54 24.50
N ASN A 10 -7.66 -5.05 25.65
CA ASN A 10 -7.02 -4.24 26.70
C ASN A 10 -5.52 -4.07 26.41
N LYS A 11 -5.06 -2.83 26.41
CA LYS A 11 -3.64 -2.50 26.29
C LYS A 11 -2.87 -3.06 27.50
N LYS A 12 -1.88 -3.91 27.24
CA LYS A 12 -1.00 -4.50 28.26
C LYS A 12 0.26 -3.67 28.43
N GLU A 13 0.89 -3.31 27.33
CA GLU A 13 2.18 -2.64 27.29
C GLU A 13 2.27 -1.70 26.10
N SER A 14 3.14 -0.72 26.17
CA SER A 14 3.42 0.21 25.09
C SER A 14 4.85 0.67 25.19
N PHE A 15 5.53 0.74 24.07
CA PHE A 15 6.86 1.31 23.96
C PHE A 15 7.01 2.15 22.71
N GLU A 16 7.93 3.09 22.73
CA GLU A 16 8.22 3.99 21.62
C GLU A 16 9.53 3.58 20.97
N LEU A 17 9.57 3.69 19.64
CA LEU A 17 10.74 3.51 18.82
C LEU A 17 10.86 4.72 17.91
N ASP A 18 12.08 5.11 17.60
CA ASP A 18 12.35 6.14 16.62
C ASP A 18 12.11 5.56 15.21
N GLY A 19 11.43 6.33 14.37
CA GLY A 19 11.11 5.95 12.99
C GLY A 19 9.80 5.20 12.84
N GLU A 20 9.54 4.80 11.61
CA GLU A 20 8.39 3.99 11.21
C GLU A 20 8.64 2.52 11.55
N ILE A 21 7.60 1.84 12.02
CA ILE A 21 7.66 0.39 12.23
C ILE A 21 7.45 -0.29 10.88
N ILE A 22 8.45 -0.98 10.41
CA ILE A 22 8.45 -1.67 9.11
C ILE A 22 7.65 -2.96 9.18
N ASP A 23 7.99 -3.83 10.12
CA ASP A 23 7.26 -5.07 10.39
C ASP A 23 7.61 -5.58 11.79
N LEU A 24 6.86 -6.56 12.26
CA LEU A 24 7.08 -7.22 13.54
C LEU A 24 6.63 -8.68 13.50
N PHE A 25 7.30 -9.52 14.27
CA PHE A 25 6.94 -10.93 14.44
C PHE A 25 7.41 -11.47 15.79
N GLU A 26 6.90 -12.61 16.18
CA GLU A 26 7.26 -13.30 17.42
C GLU A 26 8.20 -14.47 17.13
N ILE A 27 9.32 -14.52 17.86
CA ILE A 27 10.25 -15.67 17.89
C ILE A 27 10.55 -15.98 19.37
N ASP A 28 10.43 -17.24 19.77
CA ASP A 28 10.77 -17.71 21.12
C ASP A 28 10.13 -16.85 22.24
N SER A 29 8.88 -16.42 22.04
CA SER A 29 8.14 -15.51 22.92
C SER A 29 8.73 -14.09 23.03
N ASN A 30 9.63 -13.72 22.16
CA ASN A 30 10.16 -12.38 22.03
C ASN A 30 9.51 -11.69 20.81
N LEU A 31 9.07 -10.45 20.99
CA LEU A 31 8.59 -9.61 19.89
C LEU A 31 9.80 -8.95 19.23
N ILE A 32 10.06 -9.29 17.98
CA ILE A 32 11.08 -8.66 17.15
C ILE A 32 10.42 -7.54 16.35
N VAL A 33 11.01 -6.36 16.36
CA VAL A 33 10.48 -5.16 15.70
C VAL A 33 11.55 -4.53 14.84
N GLY A 34 11.26 -4.32 13.56
CA GLY A 34 12.08 -3.55 12.62
C GLY A 34 11.62 -2.09 12.56
N SER A 35 12.56 -1.16 12.65
CA SER A 35 12.33 0.29 12.54
C SER A 35 13.16 0.90 11.43
N SER A 36 12.57 1.83 10.70
CA SER A 36 13.24 2.56 9.59
C SER A 36 14.42 3.43 10.04
N ILE A 37 14.54 3.74 11.32
CA ILE A 37 15.62 4.57 11.88
C ILE A 37 16.47 3.77 12.86
N SER A 38 15.86 3.13 13.85
CA SER A 38 16.60 2.50 14.95
C SER A 38 17.20 1.14 14.61
N GLY A 39 16.75 0.51 13.50
CA GLY A 39 17.19 -0.84 13.14
C GLY A 39 16.26 -1.89 13.73
N ILE A 40 16.77 -2.84 14.55
CA ILE A 40 16.00 -3.96 15.04
C ILE A 40 16.12 -4.08 16.55
N SER A 41 14.98 -4.35 17.19
CA SER A 41 14.90 -4.50 18.64
C SER A 41 14.04 -5.70 19.02
N ALA A 42 14.36 -6.34 20.13
CA ALA A 42 13.58 -7.42 20.71
C ALA A 42 13.01 -7.05 22.06
N TYR A 43 11.75 -7.39 22.31
CA TYR A 43 11.01 -7.07 23.51
C TYR A 43 10.34 -8.32 24.11
N SER A 44 10.36 -8.41 25.46
CA SER A 44 9.55 -9.35 26.22
C SER A 44 9.41 -8.81 27.65
N GLY A 45 8.35 -8.01 27.92
CA GLY A 45 8.21 -7.28 29.18
C GLY A 45 9.25 -6.17 29.38
N GLY A 46 9.91 -5.72 28.33
CA GLY A 46 10.96 -4.72 28.26
C GLY A 46 11.92 -5.00 27.09
N LEU A 47 12.83 -4.05 26.83
CA LEU A 47 13.87 -4.24 25.80
C LEU A 47 14.82 -5.34 26.25
N ILE A 48 15.02 -6.37 25.40
CA ILE A 48 15.94 -7.48 25.63
C ILE A 48 17.28 -7.20 24.99
N TRP A 49 17.25 -6.85 23.70
CA TRP A 49 18.41 -6.44 22.91
C TRP A 49 17.97 -5.52 21.78
N ASP A 50 18.90 -4.73 21.30
CA ASP A 50 18.75 -3.89 20.10
C ASP A 50 19.99 -4.03 19.22
N LEU A 51 19.79 -3.89 17.92
CA LEU A 51 20.82 -3.80 16.91
C LEU A 51 20.58 -2.54 16.09
N GLU A 52 21.41 -1.55 16.33
CA GLU A 52 21.39 -0.32 15.56
C GLU A 52 21.93 -0.57 14.15
N LEU A 53 21.14 -0.20 13.14
CA LEU A 53 21.51 -0.23 11.73
C LEU A 53 21.63 1.19 11.23
N ASN A 54 22.82 1.59 10.76
CA ASN A 54 23.12 2.96 10.32
C ASN A 54 22.14 3.47 9.24
N SER A 55 21.58 2.56 8.45
CA SER A 55 20.64 2.87 7.37
C SER A 55 19.22 2.42 7.69
N GLY A 56 18.91 2.12 8.96
CA GLY A 56 17.60 1.62 9.39
C GLY A 56 17.27 0.23 8.86
N CYS A 57 16.02 -0.20 9.10
CA CYS A 57 15.48 -1.47 8.60
C CYS A 57 14.46 -1.17 7.50
N GLU A 58 14.54 -1.87 6.36
CA GLU A 58 13.55 -1.80 5.28
C GLU A 58 12.71 -3.06 5.16
N ILE A 59 13.31 -4.22 5.37
CA ILE A 59 12.61 -5.50 5.28
C ILE A 59 13.12 -6.40 6.39
N ILE A 60 12.20 -7.12 7.01
CA ILE A 60 12.50 -8.16 7.97
C ILE A 60 11.70 -9.42 7.61
N SER A 61 12.34 -10.59 7.61
CA SER A 61 11.72 -11.85 7.21
C SER A 61 12.21 -13.01 8.08
N LEU A 62 11.30 -13.88 8.47
CA LEU A 62 11.63 -15.12 9.19
C LEU A 62 12.46 -16.06 8.29
N CYS A 63 13.41 -16.74 8.89
CA CYS A 63 14.32 -17.69 8.24
C CYS A 63 14.58 -18.89 9.15
N GLY A 64 13.63 -19.82 9.19
CA GLY A 64 13.64 -20.91 10.18
C GLY A 64 13.54 -20.38 11.61
N SER A 65 14.54 -20.68 12.45
CA SER A 65 14.67 -20.11 13.80
C SER A 65 15.40 -18.77 13.87
N ASP A 66 15.92 -18.30 12.73
CA ASP A 66 16.64 -17.06 12.55
C ASP A 66 15.76 -16.03 11.80
N PHE A 67 16.34 -14.87 11.47
CA PHE A 67 15.70 -13.91 10.59
C PHE A 67 16.69 -13.14 9.73
N LEU A 68 16.19 -12.68 8.61
CA LEU A 68 16.90 -11.86 7.65
C LEU A 68 16.42 -10.43 7.73
N VAL A 69 17.33 -9.49 7.59
CA VAL A 69 17.07 -8.06 7.64
C VAL A 69 17.75 -7.37 6.47
N ALA A 70 17.01 -6.57 5.74
CA ALA A 70 17.57 -5.65 4.75
C ALA A 70 17.57 -4.22 5.29
N ASP A 71 18.66 -3.50 5.05
CA ASP A 71 18.73 -2.06 5.32
C ASP A 71 18.64 -1.24 4.02
N SER A 72 18.42 0.07 4.14
CA SER A 72 18.31 0.97 2.98
C SER A 72 19.62 1.21 2.24
N SER A 73 20.76 0.70 2.74
CA SER A 73 22.02 0.70 2.00
C SER A 73 22.17 -0.48 1.03
N GLY A 74 21.23 -1.42 1.04
CA GLY A 74 21.28 -2.64 0.24
C GLY A 74 22.09 -3.76 0.89
N SER A 75 22.28 -3.72 2.20
CA SER A 75 22.91 -4.79 2.98
C SER A 75 21.88 -5.76 3.53
N LEU A 76 22.17 -7.04 3.42
CA LEU A 76 21.40 -8.14 4.02
C LEU A 76 22.16 -8.71 5.20
N PHE A 77 21.46 -8.85 6.32
CA PHE A 77 21.98 -9.40 7.57
C PHE A 77 21.20 -10.68 7.90
N ARG A 78 21.88 -11.70 8.41
CA ARG A 78 21.25 -12.83 9.10
C ARG A 78 21.54 -12.74 10.58
N LEU A 79 20.49 -12.81 11.38
CA LEU A 79 20.55 -12.71 12.84
C LEU A 79 19.84 -13.94 13.43
N ASN A 80 20.37 -14.45 14.53
CA ASN A 80 19.66 -15.45 15.31
C ASN A 80 18.60 -14.80 16.23
N SER A 81 17.74 -15.59 16.88
CA SER A 81 16.70 -15.13 17.80
C SER A 81 17.22 -14.25 18.96
N ASN A 82 18.50 -14.36 19.31
CA ASN A 82 19.16 -13.55 20.33
C ASN A 82 19.76 -12.23 19.81
N GLY A 83 19.54 -11.88 18.56
CA GLY A 83 20.08 -10.66 17.93
C GLY A 83 21.56 -10.76 17.55
N THR A 84 22.15 -11.96 17.60
CA THR A 84 23.57 -12.14 17.22
C THR A 84 23.70 -12.15 15.71
N LEU A 85 24.54 -11.27 15.16
CA LEU A 85 24.86 -11.23 13.75
C LEU A 85 25.63 -12.48 13.34
N MET A 86 25.07 -13.27 12.43
CA MET A 86 25.72 -14.45 11.86
C MET A 86 26.56 -14.08 10.64
N TRP A 87 26.01 -13.30 9.73
CA TRP A 87 26.72 -12.75 8.57
C TRP A 87 26.03 -11.50 8.01
N LYS A 88 26.78 -10.75 7.22
CA LYS A 88 26.34 -9.59 6.43
C LYS A 88 26.79 -9.76 4.98
N LYS A 89 25.90 -9.44 4.02
CA LYS A 89 26.20 -9.42 2.58
C LYS A 89 25.68 -8.11 1.97
N GLU A 90 26.39 -7.59 0.99
CA GLU A 90 25.91 -6.44 0.19
C GLU A 90 25.35 -6.97 -1.12
N LEU A 91 24.05 -6.78 -1.33
CA LEU A 91 23.32 -7.33 -2.49
C LEU A 91 22.72 -6.24 -3.39
N GLY A 92 22.49 -5.04 -2.87
CA GLY A 92 21.76 -3.93 -3.50
C GLY A 92 20.39 -3.73 -2.88
N GLN A 93 19.66 -2.73 -3.35
CA GLN A 93 18.32 -2.40 -2.84
C GLN A 93 17.36 -3.58 -3.04
N MET A 94 16.72 -3.99 -1.96
CA MET A 94 15.86 -5.18 -1.90
C MET A 94 14.39 -4.79 -1.81
N THR A 95 13.53 -5.58 -2.45
CA THR A 95 12.07 -5.36 -2.41
C THR A 95 11.33 -6.48 -1.69
N HIS A 96 11.83 -7.72 -1.76
CA HIS A 96 11.20 -8.87 -1.12
C HIS A 96 12.28 -9.85 -0.62
N ILE A 97 11.98 -10.48 0.50
CA ILE A 97 12.79 -11.56 1.08
C ILE A 97 11.83 -12.67 1.50
N CYS A 98 12.15 -13.90 1.14
CA CYS A 98 11.47 -15.08 1.66
C CYS A 98 12.46 -16.22 1.89
N SER A 99 12.12 -17.14 2.78
CA SER A 99 12.94 -18.32 3.09
C SER A 99 12.09 -19.57 3.00
N ASN A 100 12.73 -20.71 2.77
CA ASN A 100 12.06 -21.99 2.92
C ASN A 100 11.79 -22.28 4.42
N GLN A 101 11.04 -23.34 4.68
CA GLN A 101 10.57 -23.65 6.04
C GLN A 101 11.72 -23.90 7.02
N ASP A 102 12.80 -24.53 6.57
CA ASP A 102 13.95 -24.87 7.41
C ASP A 102 14.92 -23.67 7.58
N GLY A 103 14.82 -22.65 6.75
CA GLY A 103 15.67 -21.45 6.79
C GLY A 103 17.08 -21.67 6.27
N ASP A 104 17.33 -22.75 5.54
CA ASP A 104 18.61 -23.06 4.93
C ASP A 104 18.78 -22.47 3.53
N ILE A 105 17.66 -22.12 2.88
CA ILE A 105 17.62 -21.45 1.57
C ILE A 105 16.72 -20.22 1.66
N SER A 106 17.20 -19.09 1.12
CA SER A 106 16.44 -17.86 1.06
C SER A 106 16.50 -17.25 -0.35
N ALA A 107 15.50 -16.48 -0.70
CA ALA A 107 15.45 -15.72 -1.93
C ALA A 107 15.27 -14.23 -1.64
N VAL A 108 15.98 -13.41 -2.39
CA VAL A 108 16.00 -11.95 -2.27
C VAL A 108 15.72 -11.34 -3.62
N ALA A 109 14.65 -10.56 -3.73
CA ALA A 109 14.34 -9.76 -4.92
C ALA A 109 14.96 -8.37 -4.78
N LEU A 110 15.49 -7.84 -5.88
CA LEU A 110 16.13 -6.54 -5.96
C LEU A 110 15.24 -5.56 -6.71
N GLU A 111 15.42 -4.27 -6.45
CA GLU A 111 14.66 -3.18 -7.07
C GLU A 111 14.77 -3.17 -8.61
N ASN A 112 15.91 -3.62 -9.15
CA ASN A 112 16.12 -3.74 -10.59
C ASN A 112 15.42 -4.95 -11.24
N GLY A 113 14.58 -5.70 -10.50
CA GLY A 113 13.89 -6.88 -10.97
C GLY A 113 14.71 -8.17 -10.96
N ASP A 114 15.99 -8.12 -10.57
CA ASP A 114 16.78 -9.33 -10.33
C ASP A 114 16.26 -10.06 -9.08
N PHE A 115 16.52 -11.35 -8.99
CA PHE A 115 16.49 -12.03 -7.69
C PHE A 115 17.67 -12.99 -7.53
N ILE A 116 17.99 -13.27 -6.27
CA ILE A 116 19.09 -14.12 -5.88
C ILE A 116 18.58 -15.18 -4.91
N ILE A 117 18.93 -16.44 -5.15
CA ILE A 117 18.75 -17.52 -4.16
C ILE A 117 20.09 -17.69 -3.46
N ILE A 118 20.07 -17.69 -2.14
CA ILE A 118 21.25 -17.83 -1.26
C ILE A 118 21.08 -19.02 -0.31
N ASP A 119 22.18 -19.60 0.12
CA ASP A 119 22.21 -20.63 1.16
C ASP A 119 22.26 -20.01 2.57
N SER A 120 22.31 -20.88 3.58
CA SER A 120 22.37 -20.48 4.99
C SER A 120 23.62 -19.65 5.36
N SER A 121 24.69 -19.68 4.56
CA SER A 121 25.91 -18.88 4.71
C SER A 121 25.84 -17.53 3.98
N GLY A 122 24.73 -17.29 3.27
CA GLY A 122 24.53 -16.11 2.43
C GLY A 122 25.28 -16.19 1.10
N ASP A 123 25.76 -17.37 0.71
CA ASP A 123 26.43 -17.55 -0.58
C ASP A 123 25.40 -17.79 -1.68
N LYS A 124 25.66 -17.20 -2.85
CA LYS A 124 24.74 -17.23 -3.98
C LYS A 124 24.69 -18.63 -4.60
N ILE A 125 23.50 -19.22 -4.66
CA ILE A 125 23.23 -20.46 -5.38
C ILE A 125 22.83 -20.15 -6.81
N ILE A 126 21.85 -19.23 -6.99
CA ILE A 126 21.32 -18.82 -8.29
C ILE A 126 21.17 -17.30 -8.31
N LYS A 127 21.40 -16.71 -9.46
CA LYS A 127 20.99 -15.35 -9.81
C LYS A 127 20.12 -15.40 -11.07
N SER A 128 18.91 -14.83 -11.00
CA SER A 128 18.08 -14.55 -12.16
C SER A 128 18.13 -13.06 -12.44
N GLU A 129 18.63 -12.70 -13.61
CA GLU A 129 18.71 -11.32 -14.05
C GLU A 129 17.41 -10.90 -14.71
N ALA A 130 16.98 -9.67 -14.43
CA ALA A 130 15.92 -9.01 -15.16
C ALA A 130 16.38 -8.71 -16.59
N SER A 131 15.45 -8.46 -17.48
CA SER A 131 15.79 -8.01 -18.82
C SER A 131 16.37 -6.61 -18.79
N SER A 132 17.44 -6.36 -19.53
CA SER A 132 18.06 -5.03 -19.62
C SER A 132 17.23 -4.02 -20.43
N ASP A 133 16.20 -4.51 -21.14
CA ASP A 133 15.43 -3.71 -22.10
C ASP A 133 14.09 -3.24 -21.49
N ASP A 134 13.71 -3.79 -20.36
CA ASP A 134 12.44 -3.55 -19.68
C ASP A 134 12.63 -3.19 -18.21
N ILE A 135 11.68 -2.43 -17.69
CA ILE A 135 11.53 -2.25 -16.25
C ILE A 135 10.76 -3.46 -15.72
N GLU A 136 11.49 -4.48 -15.31
CA GLU A 136 10.92 -5.65 -14.65
C GLU A 136 10.89 -5.44 -13.14
N THR A 137 9.80 -5.88 -12.51
CA THR A 137 9.63 -5.88 -11.05
C THR A 137 9.18 -7.25 -10.57
N ILE A 138 9.48 -7.56 -9.32
CA ILE A 138 8.95 -8.73 -8.62
C ILE A 138 7.89 -8.23 -7.64
N SER A 139 6.65 -8.66 -7.84
CA SER A 139 5.52 -8.21 -7.03
C SER A 139 5.25 -9.11 -5.82
N SER A 140 5.65 -10.38 -5.89
CA SER A 140 5.53 -11.33 -4.79
C SER A 140 6.41 -12.56 -5.02
N MET A 141 6.86 -13.20 -3.96
CA MET A 141 7.57 -14.49 -4.05
C MET A 141 7.43 -15.31 -2.77
N ILE A 142 7.43 -16.62 -2.91
CA ILE A 142 7.34 -17.57 -1.80
C ILE A 142 8.04 -18.88 -2.11
N PHE A 143 8.61 -19.51 -1.09
CA PHE A 143 9.00 -20.92 -1.17
C PHE A 143 7.82 -21.85 -0.89
N ARG A 144 7.67 -22.86 -1.73
CA ARG A 144 6.79 -24.00 -1.50
C ARG A 144 7.58 -25.18 -0.95
N SER A 145 6.88 -26.16 -0.37
CA SER A 145 7.46 -27.43 0.04
C SER A 145 8.28 -28.07 -1.10
N GLY A 146 9.46 -28.61 -0.77
CA GLY A 146 10.42 -29.16 -1.73
C GLY A 146 11.31 -28.07 -2.38
N ASP A 147 11.49 -26.96 -1.70
CA ASP A 147 12.40 -25.83 -2.06
C ASP A 147 12.14 -25.23 -3.44
N ILE A 148 10.89 -25.25 -3.88
CA ILE A 148 10.49 -24.59 -5.12
C ILE A 148 10.13 -23.13 -4.81
N LEU A 149 10.93 -22.19 -5.34
CA LEU A 149 10.62 -20.78 -5.30
C LEU A 149 9.62 -20.45 -6.42
N VAL A 150 8.51 -19.81 -6.05
CA VAL A 150 7.53 -19.25 -6.98
C VAL A 150 7.66 -17.73 -6.95
N VAL A 151 7.85 -17.12 -8.10
CA VAL A 151 8.09 -15.69 -8.28
C VAL A 151 7.04 -15.11 -9.22
N ALA A 152 6.34 -14.08 -8.80
CA ALA A 152 5.51 -13.26 -9.67
C ALA A 152 6.32 -12.09 -10.20
N ARG A 153 6.46 -12.02 -11.51
CA ARG A 153 7.23 -11.01 -12.23
C ARG A 153 6.33 -10.21 -13.16
N ASN A 154 6.51 -8.90 -13.15
CA ASN A 154 5.80 -7.96 -14.00
C ASN A 154 6.80 -7.15 -14.83
N SER A 155 6.46 -6.90 -16.10
CA SER A 155 7.20 -6.03 -17.01
C SER A 155 6.38 -4.78 -17.27
N LEU A 156 6.91 -3.61 -16.92
CA LEU A 156 6.22 -2.31 -17.03
C LEU A 156 6.53 -1.57 -18.34
N GLY A 157 7.33 -2.16 -19.23
CA GLY A 157 7.74 -1.56 -20.48
C GLY A 157 7.02 -2.14 -21.70
N MET A 158 7.17 -1.49 -22.86
CA MET A 158 6.84 -2.13 -24.15
C MET A 158 7.89 -3.21 -24.39
N ALA A 159 7.50 -4.47 -24.25
CA ALA A 159 8.38 -5.58 -24.53
C ALA A 159 8.85 -5.51 -26.01
N ILE A 160 10.16 -5.44 -26.21
CA ILE A 160 10.77 -5.52 -27.54
C ILE A 160 10.71 -6.96 -28.05
N ASP A 161 10.49 -7.90 -27.15
CA ASP A 161 10.32 -9.33 -27.43
C ASP A 161 8.92 -9.81 -26.98
N ASP A 162 8.53 -11.03 -27.38
CA ASP A 162 7.24 -11.66 -27.08
C ASP A 162 7.13 -12.11 -25.58
N ARG A 163 7.79 -11.41 -24.64
CA ARG A 163 7.65 -11.73 -23.21
C ARG A 163 6.32 -11.26 -22.68
N PRO A 164 5.63 -12.11 -21.89
CA PRO A 164 4.37 -11.71 -21.27
C PRO A 164 4.59 -10.62 -20.20
N GLU A 165 3.67 -9.65 -20.17
CA GLU A 165 3.68 -8.55 -19.20
C GLU A 165 3.69 -9.07 -17.75
N ASN A 166 2.83 -10.04 -17.45
CA ASN A 166 2.76 -10.68 -16.15
C ASN A 166 3.05 -12.16 -16.28
N ARG A 167 3.95 -12.68 -15.46
CA ARG A 167 4.31 -14.09 -15.48
C ARG A 167 4.65 -14.63 -14.10
N ILE A 168 4.38 -15.92 -13.92
CA ILE A 168 4.81 -16.69 -12.76
C ILE A 168 5.96 -17.58 -13.18
N GLU A 169 7.05 -17.51 -12.45
CA GLU A 169 8.22 -18.35 -12.63
C GLU A 169 8.40 -19.30 -11.45
N CYS A 170 8.71 -20.57 -11.75
CA CYS A 170 9.06 -21.57 -10.75
C CYS A 170 10.53 -21.93 -10.88
N TRP A 171 11.23 -21.91 -9.76
CA TRP A 171 12.67 -22.13 -9.68
C TRP A 171 13.03 -23.17 -8.64
N SER A 172 14.03 -23.99 -8.93
CA SER A 172 14.64 -24.92 -7.97
C SER A 172 16.09 -24.49 -7.76
N PRO A 173 16.59 -24.46 -6.51
CA PRO A 173 17.98 -24.18 -6.22
C PRO A 173 18.97 -25.11 -6.96
N GLU A 174 18.56 -26.35 -7.17
CA GLU A 174 19.42 -27.35 -7.85
C GLU A 174 19.33 -27.30 -9.38
N LYS A 175 18.11 -27.04 -9.94
CA LYS A 175 17.82 -27.21 -11.37
C LYS A 175 17.71 -25.88 -12.11
N GLY A 176 17.68 -24.75 -11.40
CA GLY A 176 17.39 -23.45 -11.96
C GLY A 176 15.90 -23.28 -12.30
N LYS A 177 15.60 -22.54 -13.34
CA LYS A 177 14.23 -22.28 -13.79
C LYS A 177 13.54 -23.56 -14.25
N ILE A 178 12.48 -23.97 -13.56
CA ILE A 178 11.70 -25.16 -13.88
C ILE A 178 10.72 -24.85 -15.01
N HIS A 179 9.95 -23.75 -14.83
CA HIS A 179 8.99 -23.30 -15.82
C HIS A 179 8.57 -21.85 -15.61
N SER A 180 7.88 -21.29 -16.60
CA SER A 180 7.22 -20.00 -16.55
C SER A 180 5.84 -20.12 -17.21
N CYS A 181 4.84 -19.43 -16.68
CA CYS A 181 3.53 -19.26 -17.31
C CYS A 181 3.11 -17.80 -17.26
N GLU A 182 2.43 -17.37 -18.33
CA GLU A 182 1.79 -16.07 -18.43
C GLU A 182 0.54 -16.04 -17.56
N VAL A 183 0.24 -14.89 -16.99
CA VAL A 183 -1.01 -14.60 -16.27
C VAL A 183 -1.58 -13.27 -16.77
N ASP A 184 -2.91 -13.18 -16.82
CA ASP A 184 -3.60 -12.06 -17.47
C ASP A 184 -3.54 -10.75 -16.65
N SER A 185 -3.09 -10.82 -15.40
CA SER A 185 -3.05 -9.66 -14.50
C SER A 185 -1.88 -9.73 -13.53
N LEU A 186 -1.48 -8.56 -13.03
CA LEU A 186 -0.48 -8.43 -11.96
C LEU A 186 -0.90 -9.28 -10.74
N VAL A 187 0.02 -10.12 -10.28
CA VAL A 187 -0.15 -10.91 -9.05
C VAL A 187 0.35 -10.11 -7.86
N ASN A 188 -0.56 -9.74 -6.96
CA ASN A 188 -0.22 -8.95 -5.77
C ASN A 188 0.30 -9.79 -4.60
N CYS A 189 -0.21 -11.01 -4.46
CA CYS A 189 0.16 -11.89 -3.36
C CYS A 189 0.15 -13.35 -3.78
N ILE A 190 1.02 -14.12 -3.14
CA ILE A 190 1.15 -15.57 -3.35
C ILE A 190 1.10 -16.24 -1.99
N THR A 191 0.37 -17.34 -1.88
CA THR A 191 0.40 -18.21 -0.69
C THR A 191 0.57 -19.66 -1.08
N SER A 192 1.16 -20.45 -0.19
CA SER A 192 1.30 -21.88 -0.34
C SER A 192 0.34 -22.60 0.60
N THR A 193 -0.39 -23.57 0.07
CA THR A 193 -1.27 -24.46 0.81
C THR A 193 -0.82 -25.92 0.63
N GLU A 194 -1.42 -26.86 1.35
CA GLU A 194 -1.13 -28.28 1.17
C GLU A 194 -1.44 -28.77 -0.26
N LYS A 195 -2.49 -28.21 -0.89
CA LYS A 195 -2.90 -28.59 -2.25
C LYS A 195 -2.04 -27.95 -3.34
N GLY A 196 -1.60 -26.73 -3.16
CA GLY A 196 -0.88 -26.00 -4.21
C GLY A 196 -0.49 -24.58 -3.83
N VAL A 197 -0.16 -23.80 -4.83
CA VAL A 197 0.13 -22.38 -4.70
C VAL A 197 -1.07 -21.58 -5.21
N ILE A 198 -1.53 -20.63 -4.40
CA ILE A 198 -2.65 -19.76 -4.72
C ILE A 198 -2.14 -18.35 -4.95
N LEU A 199 -2.61 -17.72 -6.02
CA LEU A 199 -2.23 -16.40 -6.49
C LEU A 199 -3.43 -15.46 -6.35
N GLY A 200 -3.22 -14.28 -5.78
CA GLY A 200 -4.20 -13.20 -5.73
C GLY A 200 -3.83 -12.09 -6.68
N CYS A 201 -4.71 -11.79 -7.64
CA CYS A 201 -4.46 -10.87 -8.71
C CYS A 201 -5.05 -9.47 -8.46
N PHE A 202 -4.46 -8.47 -9.12
CA PHE A 202 -4.92 -7.08 -9.09
C PHE A 202 -6.34 -6.92 -9.67
N ASN A 203 -6.68 -7.69 -10.70
CA ASN A 203 -8.02 -7.70 -11.30
C ASN A 203 -9.06 -8.49 -10.47
N GLY A 204 -8.72 -8.98 -9.28
CA GLY A 204 -9.59 -9.75 -8.38
C GLY A 204 -9.67 -11.25 -8.67
N GLU A 205 -8.89 -11.77 -9.60
CA GLU A 205 -8.82 -13.22 -9.84
C GLU A 205 -8.03 -13.93 -8.75
N LEU A 206 -8.60 -15.04 -8.29
CA LEU A 206 -7.96 -15.99 -7.41
C LEU A 206 -7.60 -17.24 -8.23
N LEU A 207 -6.32 -17.51 -8.38
CA LEU A 207 -5.83 -18.56 -9.26
C LEU A 207 -5.09 -19.64 -8.45
N GLU A 208 -5.25 -20.89 -8.82
CA GLU A 208 -4.45 -22.01 -8.33
C GLU A 208 -3.40 -22.40 -9.36
N LEU A 209 -2.13 -22.38 -8.98
CA LEU A 209 -1.01 -22.77 -9.85
C LEU A 209 -0.72 -24.26 -9.71
N GLU A 210 -0.91 -24.99 -10.79
CA GLU A 210 -0.48 -26.38 -10.92
C GLU A 210 0.94 -26.45 -11.48
N ILE A 211 1.93 -26.55 -10.61
CA ILE A 211 3.36 -26.54 -11.03
C ILE A 211 3.69 -27.69 -12.00
N GLN A 212 3.08 -28.85 -11.85
CA GLN A 212 3.37 -30.00 -12.71
C GLN A 212 2.81 -29.87 -14.12
N SER A 213 1.59 -29.36 -14.26
CA SER A 213 0.92 -29.16 -15.55
C SER A 213 1.33 -27.88 -16.25
N LYS A 214 2.03 -26.98 -15.54
CA LYS A 214 2.43 -25.65 -16.02
C LYS A 214 1.23 -24.77 -16.39
N LYS A 215 0.14 -24.91 -15.67
CA LYS A 215 -1.11 -24.19 -15.88
C LYS A 215 -1.61 -23.63 -14.57
N TYR A 216 -2.51 -22.70 -14.66
CA TYR A 216 -3.30 -22.22 -13.54
C TYR A 216 -4.78 -22.43 -13.83
N ASN A 217 -5.55 -22.61 -12.74
CA ASN A 217 -7.00 -22.69 -12.79
C ASN A 217 -7.56 -21.51 -11.98
N GLN A 218 -8.60 -20.86 -12.51
CA GLN A 218 -9.31 -19.85 -11.74
C GLN A 218 -10.19 -20.52 -10.70
N LEU A 219 -9.92 -20.25 -9.43
CA LEU A 219 -10.74 -20.71 -8.30
C LEU A 219 -11.95 -19.82 -8.08
N SER A 220 -11.74 -18.50 -8.11
CA SER A 220 -12.79 -17.50 -7.90
C SER A 220 -12.43 -16.17 -8.55
N LYS A 221 -13.41 -15.24 -8.59
CA LYS A 221 -13.25 -13.89 -9.11
C LYS A 221 -14.00 -12.92 -8.20
N PHE A 222 -13.33 -11.87 -7.76
CA PHE A 222 -13.89 -10.78 -6.95
C PHE A 222 -13.92 -9.49 -7.75
N ASP A 223 -14.75 -8.55 -7.34
CA ASP A 223 -14.89 -7.25 -8.02
C ASP A 223 -13.67 -6.35 -7.81
N TYR A 224 -12.88 -6.62 -6.78
CA TYR A 224 -11.75 -5.80 -6.39
C TYR A 224 -10.44 -6.59 -6.28
N SER A 225 -9.34 -5.86 -6.30
CA SER A 225 -7.98 -6.37 -6.14
C SER A 225 -7.81 -7.19 -4.86
N ILE A 226 -7.15 -8.35 -4.98
CA ILE A 226 -6.79 -9.17 -3.82
C ILE A 226 -5.50 -8.62 -3.23
N LYS A 227 -5.53 -8.28 -1.93
CA LYS A 227 -4.38 -7.73 -1.19
C LYS A 227 -3.58 -8.81 -0.48
N GLN A 228 -4.30 -9.76 0.14
CA GLN A 228 -3.68 -10.84 0.89
C GLN A 228 -4.51 -12.12 0.79
N ILE A 229 -3.82 -13.26 0.79
CA ILE A 229 -4.41 -14.59 0.97
C ILE A 229 -3.75 -15.19 2.21
N PHE A 230 -4.55 -15.56 3.19
CA PHE A 230 -4.09 -16.14 4.44
C PHE A 230 -4.61 -17.56 4.59
N PRO A 231 -3.75 -18.60 4.67
CA PRO A 231 -4.17 -19.98 4.92
C PRO A 231 -4.83 -20.10 6.30
N TRP A 232 -6.01 -20.71 6.34
CA TRP A 232 -6.76 -20.94 7.57
C TRP A 232 -7.24 -22.38 7.65
N LYS A 233 -6.50 -23.22 8.38
CA LYS A 233 -6.78 -24.67 8.46
C LYS A 233 -6.84 -25.30 7.06
N GLU A 234 -7.99 -25.89 6.70
CA GLU A 234 -8.22 -26.48 5.37
C GLU A 234 -8.71 -25.48 4.32
N ASP A 235 -8.93 -24.21 4.71
CA ASP A 235 -9.50 -23.13 3.91
C ASP A 235 -8.50 -21.99 3.72
N ILE A 236 -8.97 -20.91 3.10
CA ILE A 236 -8.24 -19.64 2.97
C ILE A 236 -9.13 -18.46 3.34
N LEU A 237 -8.50 -17.42 3.88
CA LEU A 237 -9.08 -16.09 4.04
C LEU A 237 -8.48 -15.17 2.99
N VAL A 238 -9.31 -14.49 2.24
CA VAL A 238 -8.92 -13.56 1.18
C VAL A 238 -9.32 -12.15 1.58
N ALA A 239 -8.37 -11.23 1.57
CA ALA A 239 -8.61 -9.80 1.71
C ALA A 239 -8.75 -9.19 0.31
N SER A 240 -9.93 -8.69 -0.03
CA SER A 240 -10.23 -8.03 -1.29
C SER A 240 -10.89 -6.70 -1.02
N TRP A 241 -10.12 -5.61 -1.10
CA TRP A 241 -10.54 -4.24 -0.79
C TRP A 241 -11.12 -4.13 0.63
N PHE A 242 -12.45 -4.01 0.78
CA PHE A 242 -13.15 -3.95 2.08
C PHE A 242 -13.58 -5.33 2.59
N ASP A 243 -13.54 -6.35 1.75
CA ASP A 243 -14.07 -7.66 2.05
C ASP A 243 -13.02 -8.61 2.58
N ILE A 244 -13.40 -9.34 3.62
CA ILE A 244 -12.72 -10.55 4.07
C ILE A 244 -13.62 -11.73 3.71
N ILE A 245 -13.09 -12.63 2.91
CA ILE A 245 -13.86 -13.72 2.35
C ILE A 245 -13.19 -15.04 2.75
N ARG A 246 -13.96 -15.96 3.35
CA ARG A 246 -13.50 -17.33 3.58
C ARG A 246 -13.96 -18.21 2.42
N LEU A 247 -13.00 -18.92 1.85
CA LEU A 247 -13.25 -19.89 0.79
C LEU A 247 -12.60 -21.24 1.15
N ASN A 248 -13.23 -22.31 0.69
CA ASN A 248 -12.56 -23.59 0.63
C ASN A 248 -11.53 -23.62 -0.52
N LEU A 249 -10.68 -24.63 -0.55
CA LEU A 249 -9.63 -24.76 -1.58
C LEU A 249 -10.19 -25.14 -2.97
N GLU A 250 -11.49 -25.35 -3.13
CA GLU A 250 -12.18 -25.46 -4.42
C GLU A 250 -12.71 -24.11 -4.94
N GLY A 251 -12.51 -23.01 -4.17
CA GLY A 251 -12.95 -21.67 -4.54
C GLY A 251 -14.40 -21.32 -4.16
N ASN A 252 -15.08 -22.18 -3.39
CA ASN A 252 -16.44 -21.90 -2.92
C ASN A 252 -16.40 -20.98 -1.71
N ILE A 253 -17.17 -19.89 -1.75
CA ILE A 253 -17.30 -18.95 -0.64
C ILE A 253 -18.09 -19.61 0.49
N ILE A 254 -17.51 -19.62 1.69
CA ILE A 254 -18.16 -20.08 2.92
C ILE A 254 -18.87 -18.93 3.58
N TRP A 255 -18.19 -17.78 3.72
CA TRP A 255 -18.76 -16.52 4.18
C TRP A 255 -17.95 -15.32 3.67
N SER A 256 -18.55 -14.14 3.71
CA SER A 256 -17.94 -12.84 3.46
C SER A 256 -18.30 -11.86 4.57
N LEU A 257 -17.35 -11.02 4.97
CA LEU A 257 -17.50 -9.98 5.98
C LEU A 257 -16.92 -8.68 5.43
N GLU A 258 -17.70 -7.61 5.46
CA GLU A 258 -17.24 -6.28 5.09
C GLU A 258 -16.57 -5.59 6.29
N HIS A 259 -15.38 -5.03 6.06
CA HIS A 259 -14.66 -4.20 7.01
C HIS A 259 -14.90 -2.71 6.69
N ILE A 260 -14.88 -1.85 7.70
CA ILE A 260 -15.16 -0.41 7.52
C ILE A 260 -14.05 0.36 6.79
N GLY A 261 -12.83 -0.19 6.74
CA GLY A 261 -11.70 0.36 5.99
C GLY A 261 -11.16 -0.66 4.99
N ILE A 262 -10.30 -0.21 4.08
CA ILE A 262 -9.60 -1.12 3.14
C ILE A 262 -8.76 -2.10 3.96
N VAL A 263 -8.97 -3.39 3.76
CA VAL A 263 -8.22 -4.44 4.47
C VAL A 263 -6.79 -4.48 3.97
N GLU A 264 -5.85 -4.19 4.87
CA GLU A 264 -4.43 -4.18 4.55
C GLU A 264 -3.74 -5.47 5.01
N LYS A 265 -4.13 -6.03 6.16
CA LYS A 265 -3.47 -7.23 6.69
C LYS A 265 -4.43 -8.09 7.54
N ILE A 266 -4.33 -9.40 7.36
CA ILE A 266 -4.95 -10.43 8.21
C ILE A 266 -3.83 -11.09 8.99
N VAL A 267 -3.94 -11.12 10.33
CA VAL A 267 -2.90 -11.63 11.22
C VAL A 267 -3.51 -12.67 12.17
N PRO A 268 -2.91 -13.85 12.34
CA PRO A 268 -3.43 -14.84 13.28
C PRO A 268 -3.25 -14.39 14.73
N ILE A 269 -4.25 -14.71 15.57
CA ILE A 269 -4.20 -14.54 17.02
C ILE A 269 -4.41 -15.92 17.67
N GLY A 270 -3.32 -16.57 18.03
CA GLY A 270 -3.35 -17.96 18.46
C GLY A 270 -3.89 -18.87 17.36
N GLU A 271 -4.56 -19.96 17.75
CA GLU A 271 -5.01 -21.01 16.81
C GLU A 271 -6.47 -20.84 16.35
N SER A 272 -7.24 -19.91 16.95
CA SER A 272 -8.70 -19.83 16.73
C SER A 272 -9.20 -18.47 16.27
N ARG A 273 -8.35 -17.47 16.16
CA ARG A 273 -8.79 -16.10 15.81
C ARG A 273 -7.83 -15.43 14.85
N VAL A 274 -8.36 -14.45 14.14
CA VAL A 274 -7.57 -13.54 13.32
C VAL A 274 -7.90 -12.08 13.68
N ALA A 275 -6.89 -11.23 13.63
CA ALA A 275 -7.06 -9.79 13.61
C ALA A 275 -7.07 -9.32 12.16
N ILE A 276 -7.98 -8.43 11.85
CA ILE A 276 -8.13 -7.78 10.57
C ILE A 276 -7.78 -6.31 10.78
N LEU A 277 -6.79 -5.87 10.04
CA LEU A 277 -6.30 -4.50 10.06
C LEU A 277 -6.72 -3.84 8.76
N GLY A 278 -7.30 -2.65 8.85
CA GLY A 278 -7.70 -1.87 7.70
C GLY A 278 -7.32 -0.41 7.87
N ASP A 279 -7.24 0.30 6.75
CA ASP A 279 -6.95 1.73 6.72
C ASP A 279 -8.07 2.46 5.99
N ASP A 280 -8.74 3.38 6.69
CA ASP A 280 -9.65 4.34 6.07
C ASP A 280 -8.93 5.67 5.89
N LYS A 281 -8.31 5.85 4.71
CA LYS A 281 -7.57 7.07 4.36
C LYS A 281 -8.42 8.35 4.32
N LYS A 282 -9.74 8.26 4.45
CA LYS A 282 -10.63 9.41 4.37
C LYS A 282 -10.85 10.11 5.71
N GLN A 283 -10.51 9.47 6.82
CA GLN A 283 -10.80 10.00 8.12
C GLN A 283 -9.58 9.87 9.04
N TYR A 284 -9.27 10.94 9.75
CA TYR A 284 -8.29 10.96 10.84
C TYR A 284 -8.73 10.16 12.07
N ILE A 285 -9.72 9.27 11.93
CA ILE A 285 -10.21 8.40 12.99
C ILE A 285 -9.54 7.04 12.79
N PRO A 286 -8.84 6.51 13.79
CA PRO A 286 -8.23 5.19 13.70
C PRO A 286 -9.29 4.14 13.37
N THR A 287 -9.07 3.38 12.30
CA THR A 287 -9.94 2.26 11.94
C THR A 287 -9.84 1.19 13.03
N PRO A 288 -10.95 0.67 13.56
CA PRO A 288 -10.90 -0.36 14.58
C PRO A 288 -10.29 -1.65 14.03
N ILE A 289 -9.54 -2.33 14.87
CA ILE A 289 -9.05 -3.68 14.58
C ILE A 289 -10.20 -4.65 14.84
N PHE A 290 -10.61 -5.41 13.84
CA PHE A 290 -11.58 -6.47 14.01
C PHE A 290 -10.87 -7.75 14.46
N ILE A 291 -11.37 -8.38 15.52
CA ILE A 291 -10.91 -9.69 15.97
C ILE A 291 -12.07 -10.65 15.79
N ILE A 292 -11.91 -11.61 14.89
CA ILE A 292 -12.94 -12.59 14.57
C ILE A 292 -12.43 -14.01 14.82
N ASP A 293 -13.38 -14.91 15.09
CA ASP A 293 -13.17 -16.35 15.01
C ASP A 293 -13.74 -16.80 13.66
N PRO A 294 -12.89 -17.17 12.68
CA PRO A 294 -13.36 -17.55 11.36
C PRO A 294 -14.25 -18.81 11.34
N ASP A 295 -14.19 -19.63 12.40
CA ASP A 295 -14.97 -20.88 12.51
C ASP A 295 -16.28 -20.69 13.27
N SER A 296 -16.57 -19.50 13.79
CA SER A 296 -17.84 -19.22 14.47
C SER A 296 -19.01 -19.24 13.50
N GLU A 297 -20.19 -19.59 13.99
CA GLU A 297 -21.44 -19.51 13.23
C GLU A 297 -21.75 -18.05 12.88
N ILE A 298 -22.23 -17.81 11.65
CA ILE A 298 -22.68 -16.49 11.21
C ILE A 298 -24.00 -16.18 11.92
N ILE A 299 -23.96 -15.22 12.86
CA ILE A 299 -25.11 -14.91 13.71
C ILE A 299 -26.13 -14.01 13.01
N SER A 300 -25.79 -13.20 12.05
CA SER A 300 -26.61 -12.50 11.04
C SER A 300 -25.81 -11.40 10.32
N ASN A 301 -26.32 -10.97 9.15
CA ASN A 301 -25.73 -9.87 8.38
C ASN A 301 -26.14 -8.47 8.87
N GLU A 302 -26.83 -8.35 10.00
CA GLU A 302 -27.20 -7.06 10.57
C GLU A 302 -26.30 -6.72 11.76
N TYR A 303 -25.08 -6.22 11.49
CA TYR A 303 -24.39 -5.40 12.46
C TYR A 303 -25.10 -4.05 12.52
N ASN A 304 -26.09 -3.92 13.40
CA ASN A 304 -26.49 -2.62 13.91
C ASN A 304 -25.30 -2.08 14.73
N PHE A 305 -24.38 -1.36 14.10
CA PHE A 305 -23.58 -0.40 14.79
C PHE A 305 -24.58 0.53 15.51
N LYS A 306 -24.74 0.37 16.81
CA LYS A 306 -25.23 1.48 17.61
C LYS A 306 -24.19 2.57 17.39
N GLU A 307 -24.53 3.53 16.54
CA GLU A 307 -23.91 4.84 16.60
C GLU A 307 -24.02 5.24 18.07
N GLU A 308 -22.95 5.10 18.82
CA GLU A 308 -22.80 5.86 20.03
C GLU A 308 -22.91 7.29 19.55
N ASN A 309 -24.06 7.91 19.86
CA ASN A 309 -24.35 9.29 19.58
C ASN A 309 -23.16 10.13 20.05
N PHE A 310 -22.22 10.38 19.16
CA PHE A 310 -21.47 11.61 19.20
C PHE A 310 -22.52 12.68 18.90
N ASN A 311 -23.09 13.23 19.96
CA ASN A 311 -23.82 14.48 19.92
C ASN A 311 -22.83 15.57 19.49
N SER A 312 -22.46 15.59 18.22
CA SER A 312 -22.17 16.83 17.59
C SER A 312 -23.52 17.47 17.34
N GLU A 313 -23.84 18.53 18.07
CA GLU A 313 -24.89 19.47 17.73
C GLU A 313 -24.59 20.11 16.35
N TYR A 314 -24.65 19.30 15.31
CA TYR A 314 -24.80 19.74 13.93
C TYR A 314 -26.24 19.46 13.52
N SER A 315 -27.16 20.27 14.03
CA SER A 315 -28.47 20.45 13.41
C SER A 315 -28.29 21.38 12.23
N GLY A 316 -27.59 20.90 11.19
CA GLY A 316 -27.57 21.53 9.89
C GLY A 316 -28.85 21.13 9.15
N ALA A 317 -29.99 21.79 9.42
CA ALA A 317 -31.03 21.86 8.42
C ALA A 317 -30.38 22.40 7.16
N LEU A 318 -30.50 21.66 6.02
CA LEU A 318 -30.08 22.15 4.71
C LEU A 318 -30.65 23.53 4.49
N SER A 319 -29.83 24.46 4.00
CA SER A 319 -30.33 25.76 3.60
C SER A 319 -31.33 25.59 2.45
N PRO A 320 -32.28 26.51 2.26
CA PRO A 320 -33.25 26.44 1.15
C PRO A 320 -32.58 26.30 -0.23
N GLU A 321 -31.34 26.73 -0.37
CA GLU A 321 -30.54 26.61 -1.60
C GLU A 321 -29.97 25.20 -1.76
N GLU A 322 -29.57 24.55 -0.67
CA GLU A 322 -29.12 23.15 -0.66
C GLU A 322 -30.27 22.16 -0.84
N GLU A 323 -31.47 22.45 -0.28
CA GLU A 323 -32.69 21.68 -0.58
C GLU A 323 -33.09 21.79 -2.05
N GLN A 324 -32.93 22.98 -2.67
CA GLN A 324 -33.21 23.18 -4.08
C GLN A 324 -32.19 22.48 -4.98
N ALA A 325 -30.91 22.44 -4.61
CA ALA A 325 -29.89 21.70 -5.33
C ALA A 325 -30.09 20.18 -5.23
N SER A 326 -30.53 19.66 -4.08
CA SER A 326 -30.80 18.22 -3.90
C SER A 326 -32.10 17.76 -4.59
N SER A 327 -33.02 18.69 -4.92
CA SER A 327 -34.26 18.40 -5.63
C SER A 327 -34.13 18.49 -7.16
N MET A 328 -33.01 18.99 -7.68
CA MET A 328 -32.74 18.95 -9.12
C MET A 328 -32.47 17.50 -9.52
N LYS A 329 -33.36 16.94 -10.36
CA LYS A 329 -33.10 15.66 -11.03
C LYS A 329 -31.76 15.74 -11.72
N PRO A 330 -30.86 14.75 -11.54
CA PRO A 330 -29.64 14.70 -12.32
C PRO A 330 -30.03 14.77 -13.81
N LEU A 331 -29.40 15.69 -14.53
CA LEU A 331 -29.45 15.66 -16.00
C LEU A 331 -28.90 14.28 -16.39
N LEU A 332 -29.79 13.42 -16.87
CA LEU A 332 -29.39 12.14 -17.45
C LEU A 332 -28.35 12.48 -18.55
N PRO A 333 -27.22 11.75 -18.59
CA PRO A 333 -26.31 11.89 -19.72
C PRO A 333 -27.09 11.63 -21.01
N PRO A 334 -26.75 12.29 -22.12
CA PRO A 334 -27.40 12.05 -23.41
C PRO A 334 -27.43 10.55 -23.69
N ASP A 335 -28.55 10.08 -24.25
CA ASP A 335 -28.80 8.69 -24.52
C ASP A 335 -27.60 8.13 -25.33
N SER A 336 -27.12 6.98 -24.93
CA SER A 336 -25.93 6.34 -25.55
C SER A 336 -26.10 6.15 -27.07
N ASN A 337 -27.32 6.15 -27.59
CA ASN A 337 -27.61 6.14 -29.02
C ASN A 337 -27.27 7.46 -29.74
N GLU A 338 -27.45 8.62 -29.09
CA GLU A 338 -27.04 9.90 -29.66
C GLU A 338 -25.51 10.05 -29.75
N ILE A 339 -24.78 9.43 -28.82
CA ILE A 339 -23.31 9.42 -28.84
C ILE A 339 -22.78 8.49 -29.94
N LEU A 340 -23.46 7.36 -30.16
CA LEU A 340 -23.09 6.41 -31.22
C LEU A 340 -23.38 6.99 -32.61
N GLU A 341 -24.51 7.68 -32.82
CA GLU A 341 -24.84 8.35 -34.08
C GLU A 341 -23.85 9.52 -34.38
N ALA A 342 -23.39 10.25 -33.37
CA ALA A 342 -22.39 11.31 -33.55
C ALA A 342 -20.99 10.75 -33.87
N LEU A 343 -20.67 9.55 -33.39
CA LEU A 343 -19.40 8.87 -33.72
C LEU A 343 -19.42 8.22 -35.09
N ASP A 344 -20.58 7.74 -35.58
CA ASP A 344 -20.70 7.17 -36.92
C ASP A 344 -20.65 8.26 -38.02
N GLU A 345 -21.11 9.49 -37.76
CA GLU A 345 -20.98 10.59 -38.71
C GLU A 345 -19.53 11.11 -38.88
N GLU A 346 -18.63 10.90 -37.90
CA GLU A 346 -17.20 11.26 -38.01
C GLU A 346 -16.34 10.18 -38.69
N LEU A 347 -16.83 8.98 -38.90
CA LEU A 347 -16.08 7.84 -39.47
C LEU A 347 -16.21 7.68 -41.01
N GLU A 348 -17.03 8.50 -41.68
CA GLU A 348 -17.10 8.53 -43.16
C GLU A 348 -16.12 9.56 -43.80
N ILE A 349 -14.89 9.69 -43.31
CA ILE A 349 -13.84 10.41 -44.02
C ILE A 349 -12.98 9.40 -44.76
N GLU A 350 -13.08 9.48 -46.09
CA GLU A 350 -12.44 8.69 -47.13
C GLU A 350 -10.99 8.32 -46.85
N ILE A 351 -10.69 7.01 -46.84
CA ILE A 351 -9.34 6.47 -46.92
C ILE A 351 -8.83 6.65 -48.39
N SER A 352 -8.21 7.79 -48.64
CA SER A 352 -7.38 7.96 -49.84
C SER A 352 -6.22 8.92 -49.58
N SER A 353 -5.15 8.42 -48.98
CA SER A 353 -3.81 9.03 -49.04
C SER A 353 -2.72 8.03 -48.63
N PRO A 354 -1.52 8.11 -49.17
CA PRO A 354 -0.43 7.15 -48.90
C PRO A 354 0.09 7.28 -47.45
N PRO A 355 0.81 6.29 -46.92
CA PRO A 355 1.25 6.26 -45.54
C PRO A 355 2.14 7.45 -45.23
N ILE A 356 1.65 8.36 -44.41
CA ILE A 356 2.47 9.38 -43.77
C ILE A 356 3.11 8.65 -42.56
N GLU A 357 4.43 8.57 -42.54
CA GLU A 357 5.19 8.27 -41.34
C GLU A 357 4.92 9.40 -40.33
N VAL A 358 3.90 9.24 -39.54
CA VAL A 358 3.62 10.11 -38.41
C VAL A 358 4.63 9.74 -37.32
N ASP A 359 5.47 10.69 -36.96
CA ASP A 359 6.39 10.50 -35.84
C ASP A 359 5.58 10.49 -34.53
N ILE A 360 5.14 9.27 -34.16
CA ILE A 360 4.33 8.99 -32.96
C ILE A 360 5.00 9.55 -31.69
N LEU A 361 6.33 9.62 -31.66
CA LEU A 361 7.09 10.21 -30.57
C LEU A 361 6.91 11.71 -30.49
N GLU A 362 6.79 12.41 -31.62
CA GLU A 362 6.55 13.85 -31.64
C GLU A 362 5.12 14.20 -31.19
N ASP A 363 4.13 13.39 -31.55
CA ASP A 363 2.74 13.57 -31.13
C ASP A 363 2.52 13.17 -29.67
N LEU A 364 3.16 12.12 -29.17
CA LEU A 364 3.20 11.78 -27.75
C LEU A 364 3.90 12.86 -26.93
N SER A 365 4.99 13.43 -27.43
CA SER A 365 5.68 14.53 -26.75
C SER A 365 4.86 15.82 -26.72
N LYS A 366 4.05 16.09 -27.74
CA LYS A 366 3.10 17.22 -27.78
C LYS A 366 1.93 16.98 -26.81
N SER A 367 1.40 15.75 -26.76
CA SER A 367 0.33 15.37 -25.83
C SER A 367 0.80 15.39 -24.38
N ALA A 368 2.01 14.91 -24.08
CA ALA A 368 2.60 14.99 -22.74
C ALA A 368 2.83 16.44 -22.28
N LYS A 369 3.22 17.35 -23.19
CA LYS A 369 3.35 18.79 -22.91
C LYS A 369 2.01 19.51 -22.72
N SER A 370 0.88 18.89 -23.08
CA SER A 370 -0.46 19.45 -22.88
C SER A 370 -1.09 19.08 -21.55
N LEU A 371 -0.54 18.09 -20.82
CA LEU A 371 -1.00 17.72 -19.49
C LEU A 371 -0.51 18.76 -18.47
N ASN A 372 -1.45 19.42 -17.81
CA ASN A 372 -1.15 20.33 -16.72
C ASN A 372 -0.98 19.56 -15.42
N ILE A 373 0.18 19.67 -14.78
CA ILE A 373 0.47 19.09 -13.47
C ILE A 373 0.04 20.09 -12.39
N PRO A 374 -0.84 19.74 -11.43
CA PRO A 374 -1.23 20.65 -10.38
C PRO A 374 -0.02 21.12 -9.54
N PRO A 375 -0.06 22.37 -9.01
CA PRO A 375 1.02 22.91 -8.20
C PRO A 375 1.19 22.12 -6.90
N ILE A 376 2.42 22.06 -6.41
CA ILE A 376 2.77 21.45 -5.13
C ILE A 376 2.73 22.53 -4.06
N VAL A 377 1.87 22.34 -3.04
CA VAL A 377 1.66 23.30 -1.95
C VAL A 377 2.57 22.93 -0.77
N ASP A 378 3.41 23.87 -0.37
CA ASP A 378 4.24 23.77 0.85
C ASP A 378 3.80 24.87 1.83
N VAL A 379 3.25 24.44 2.97
CA VAL A 379 2.82 25.33 4.08
C VAL A 379 3.77 25.25 5.29
N GLY A 380 4.83 24.42 5.19
CA GLY A 380 5.72 24.10 6.29
C GLY A 380 5.07 23.17 7.33
N GLU A 381 5.76 22.98 8.44
CA GLU A 381 5.32 22.13 9.54
C GLU A 381 4.33 22.85 10.46
N ASP A 382 3.51 22.09 11.19
CA ASP A 382 2.60 22.59 12.22
C ASP A 382 3.39 23.36 13.30
N LYS A 383 2.78 24.43 13.83
CA LYS A 383 3.46 25.37 14.71
C LYS A 383 2.86 25.40 16.10
N THR A 384 3.71 25.34 17.11
CA THR A 384 3.33 25.62 18.50
C THR A 384 4.04 26.91 18.95
N VAL A 385 3.29 27.90 19.39
CA VAL A 385 3.80 29.21 19.83
C VAL A 385 3.22 29.59 21.18
N SER A 386 4.00 30.25 22.02
CA SER A 386 3.52 30.78 23.29
C SER A 386 2.84 32.13 23.09
N SER A 387 1.73 32.36 23.80
CA SER A 387 1.06 33.66 23.78
C SER A 387 1.88 34.75 24.49
N GLU A 388 1.74 35.98 24.04
CA GLU A 388 2.24 37.17 24.73
C GLU A 388 1.38 37.49 25.96
N SER A 389 1.76 38.53 26.71
CA SER A 389 1.06 38.95 27.94
C SER A 389 -0.40 39.35 27.71
N ASP A 390 -0.81 39.61 26.47
CA ASP A 390 -2.19 39.95 26.08
C ASP A 390 -3.03 38.71 25.70
N GLY A 391 -2.46 37.49 25.84
CA GLY A 391 -3.11 36.24 25.49
C GLY A 391 -3.19 35.97 24.00
N THR A 392 -2.37 36.64 23.19
CA THR A 392 -2.32 36.49 21.74
C THR A 392 -0.91 36.17 21.25
N ALA A 393 -0.78 35.61 20.06
CA ALA A 393 0.51 35.41 19.37
C ALA A 393 0.43 35.88 17.93
N VAL A 394 1.53 36.44 17.41
CA VAL A 394 1.66 36.79 15.98
C VAL A 394 2.39 35.66 15.27
N VAL A 395 1.75 35.05 14.29
CA VAL A 395 2.28 33.90 13.55
C VAL A 395 2.41 34.25 12.06
N LEU A 396 3.53 33.89 11.46
CA LEU A 396 3.71 33.95 10.02
C LEU A 396 3.22 32.64 9.38
N LEU A 397 2.21 32.75 8.53
CA LEU A 397 1.83 31.69 7.59
C LEU A 397 2.65 31.90 6.32
N ASP A 398 3.37 30.88 5.89
CA ASP A 398 4.32 30.96 4.79
C ASP A 398 4.11 29.80 3.80
N GLY A 399 3.56 30.12 2.63
CA GLY A 399 3.38 29.23 1.50
C GLY A 399 4.30 29.55 0.32
N SER A 400 5.35 30.36 0.54
CA SER A 400 6.22 30.83 -0.54
C SER A 400 7.10 29.76 -1.18
N LYS A 401 7.23 28.60 -0.53
CA LYS A 401 7.95 27.43 -1.05
C LYS A 401 7.10 26.56 -1.98
N SER A 402 5.81 26.84 -2.09
CA SER A 402 4.95 26.18 -3.07
C SER A 402 5.47 26.47 -4.48
N TYR A 403 5.42 25.47 -5.36
CA TYR A 403 5.89 25.61 -6.72
C TYR A 403 5.03 24.79 -7.70
N ASP A 404 5.14 25.13 -8.96
CA ASP A 404 4.47 24.43 -10.05
C ASP A 404 5.53 23.69 -10.88
N PRO A 405 5.40 22.35 -11.05
CA PRO A 405 6.39 21.54 -11.75
C PRO A 405 6.53 21.84 -13.25
N ASP A 406 5.46 22.30 -13.92
CA ASP A 406 5.43 22.50 -15.38
C ASP A 406 4.94 23.90 -15.81
N GLY A 407 4.78 24.83 -14.84
CA GLY A 407 4.29 26.17 -15.09
C GLY A 407 4.71 27.19 -14.04
N LYS A 408 3.79 28.06 -13.68
CA LYS A 408 3.96 29.09 -12.65
C LYS A 408 2.73 29.20 -11.78
N ILE A 409 2.94 29.45 -10.50
CA ILE A 409 1.84 29.79 -9.61
C ILE A 409 1.27 31.14 -9.97
N LYS A 410 -0.04 31.18 -10.17
CA LYS A 410 -0.82 32.37 -10.50
C LYS A 410 -1.37 33.07 -9.27
N SER A 411 -1.84 32.28 -8.27
CA SER A 411 -2.43 32.87 -7.07
C SER A 411 -2.32 31.95 -5.85
N TRP A 412 -2.33 32.54 -4.66
CA TRP A 412 -2.43 31.93 -3.35
C TRP A 412 -3.71 32.42 -2.67
N SER A 413 -4.33 31.57 -1.85
CA SER A 413 -5.45 31.95 -1.00
C SER A 413 -5.35 31.20 0.34
N TRP A 414 -5.15 31.96 1.42
CA TRP A 414 -5.20 31.46 2.78
C TRP A 414 -6.61 31.60 3.34
N GLU A 415 -7.16 30.52 3.85
CA GLU A 415 -8.47 30.46 4.49
C GLU A 415 -8.32 29.95 5.93
N ASN A 416 -9.17 30.36 6.83
CA ASN A 416 -9.27 29.77 8.16
C ASN A 416 -10.23 28.57 8.16
N ASP A 417 -10.38 27.90 9.32
CA ASP A 417 -11.26 26.77 9.55
C ASP A 417 -12.74 27.00 9.20
N SER A 418 -13.20 28.27 9.27
CA SER A 418 -14.55 28.65 8.87
C SER A 418 -14.69 29.00 7.37
N GLY A 419 -13.66 28.73 6.56
CA GLY A 419 -13.66 29.02 5.12
C GLY A 419 -13.52 30.50 4.76
N LYS A 420 -13.23 31.37 5.74
CA LYS A 420 -13.03 32.81 5.47
C LYS A 420 -11.62 33.06 4.96
N VAL A 421 -11.50 33.76 3.82
CA VAL A 421 -10.21 34.15 3.27
C VAL A 421 -9.51 35.15 4.20
N VAL A 422 -8.30 34.80 4.60
CA VAL A 422 -7.41 35.59 5.47
C VAL A 422 -6.46 36.44 4.64
N SER A 423 -5.94 35.87 3.53
CA SER A 423 -5.00 36.56 2.63
C SER A 423 -4.92 35.89 1.27
N ASN A 424 -4.60 36.66 0.24
CA ASN A 424 -4.29 36.17 -1.12
C ASN A 424 -2.79 36.28 -1.46
N ASN A 425 -1.93 36.46 -0.46
CA ASN A 425 -0.48 36.49 -0.62
C ASN A 425 0.14 35.14 -0.24
N SER A 426 1.31 34.85 -0.79
CA SER A 426 2.07 33.64 -0.40
C SER A 426 2.48 33.63 1.08
N GLN A 427 2.64 34.80 1.69
CA GLN A 427 2.97 34.96 3.10
C GLN A 427 2.01 35.96 3.77
N VAL A 428 1.59 35.66 5.00
CA VAL A 428 0.74 36.57 5.80
C VAL A 428 1.04 36.40 7.29
N LYS A 429 1.06 37.52 8.03
CA LYS A 429 1.12 37.48 9.50
C LYS A 429 -0.31 37.57 10.04
N VAL A 430 -0.64 36.65 10.93
CA VAL A 430 -1.93 36.59 11.60
C VAL A 430 -1.74 36.73 13.11
N LYS A 431 -2.64 37.45 13.78
CA LYS A 431 -2.69 37.57 15.24
C LYS A 431 -3.76 36.62 15.75
N LEU A 432 -3.37 35.65 16.58
CA LEU A 432 -4.19 34.53 17.05
C LEU A 432 -4.33 34.58 18.57
N SER A 433 -5.51 34.25 19.09
CA SER A 433 -5.75 34.01 20.51
C SER A 433 -5.27 32.63 20.94
N GLN A 434 -5.20 32.36 22.23
CA GLN A 434 -4.93 31.01 22.75
C GLN A 434 -5.92 29.98 22.18
N GLY A 435 -5.41 28.83 21.77
CA GLY A 435 -6.19 27.74 21.18
C GLY A 435 -5.51 27.12 19.96
N VAL A 436 -6.24 26.23 19.32
CA VAL A 436 -5.82 25.58 18.06
C VAL A 436 -6.51 26.28 16.89
N HIS A 437 -5.73 26.65 15.87
CA HIS A 437 -6.19 27.29 14.67
C HIS A 437 -5.72 26.53 13.44
N ILE A 438 -6.63 26.25 12.52
CA ILE A 438 -6.31 25.56 11.27
C ILE A 438 -6.43 26.56 10.12
N PHE A 439 -5.42 26.57 9.26
CA PHE A 439 -5.40 27.38 8.04
C PHE A 439 -5.22 26.47 6.84
N TYR A 440 -5.87 26.84 5.75
CA TYR A 440 -5.77 26.14 4.48
C TYR A 440 -5.16 27.06 3.46
N LEU A 441 -4.11 26.62 2.77
CA LEU A 441 -3.55 27.31 1.61
C LEU A 441 -4.02 26.61 0.34
N THR A 442 -4.70 27.36 -0.51
CA THR A 442 -5.00 26.95 -1.88
C THR A 442 -4.07 27.71 -2.83
N VAL A 443 -3.42 26.97 -3.72
CA VAL A 443 -2.52 27.51 -4.75
C VAL A 443 -3.06 27.13 -6.12
N VAL A 444 -3.11 28.10 -7.04
CA VAL A 444 -3.60 27.90 -8.41
C VAL A 444 -2.49 28.27 -9.39
N ASP A 445 -2.27 27.43 -10.39
CA ASP A 445 -1.29 27.65 -11.46
C ASP A 445 -1.80 28.58 -12.57
N ASP A 446 -0.98 28.85 -13.56
CA ASP A 446 -1.30 29.72 -14.68
C ASP A 446 -2.24 29.06 -15.72
N ARG A 447 -2.45 27.73 -15.64
CA ARG A 447 -3.35 26.95 -16.50
C ARG A 447 -4.67 26.58 -15.81
N GLY A 448 -4.83 26.92 -14.51
CA GLY A 448 -6.08 26.78 -13.75
C GLY A 448 -6.20 25.51 -12.90
N ALA A 449 -5.18 24.65 -12.82
CA ALA A 449 -5.18 23.59 -11.83
C ALA A 449 -4.86 24.13 -10.43
N SER A 450 -5.33 23.47 -9.39
CA SER A 450 -5.17 23.93 -8.02
C SER A 450 -4.88 22.77 -7.06
N SER A 451 -4.12 23.09 -6.02
CA SER A 451 -3.87 22.18 -4.89
C SER A 451 -4.09 22.91 -3.57
N LYS A 452 -4.39 22.15 -2.51
CA LYS A 452 -4.70 22.68 -1.18
C LYS A 452 -3.96 21.89 -0.10
N ALA A 453 -3.38 22.59 0.89
CA ALA A 453 -2.76 21.99 2.05
C ALA A 453 -3.20 22.70 3.33
N ALA A 454 -3.15 22.01 4.47
CA ALA A 454 -3.53 22.52 5.79
C ALA A 454 -2.29 22.78 6.65
N LEU A 455 -2.37 23.80 7.52
CA LEU A 455 -1.37 24.12 8.54
C LEU A 455 -2.08 24.32 9.88
N THR A 456 -1.65 23.58 10.91
CA THR A 456 -2.16 23.75 12.26
C THR A 456 -1.24 24.68 13.07
N VAL A 457 -1.83 25.62 13.78
CA VAL A 457 -1.14 26.53 14.68
C VAL A 457 -1.75 26.42 16.07
N GLN A 458 -0.97 25.96 17.05
CA GLN A 458 -1.35 25.92 18.45
C GLN A 458 -0.73 27.09 19.20
N VAL A 459 -1.57 27.93 19.83
CA VAL A 459 -1.15 29.03 20.71
C VAL A 459 -1.39 28.61 22.17
N LEU A 460 -0.31 28.49 22.94
CA LEU A 460 -0.31 28.07 24.34
C LEU A 460 -0.43 29.24 25.29
#